data_bf0810c45fd8638234e74daabec54f32
#
_entry.id   bf0810c45fd8638234e74daabec54f32
#
_cell.length_a   1.000
_cell.length_b   1.000
_cell.length_c   1.000
_cell.angle_alpha   90.00
_cell.angle_beta   90.00
_cell.angle_gamma   90.00
#
_symmetry.space_group_name_H-M   'P 1'
#
loop_
_entity.id
_entity.type
_entity.pdbx_description
1 polymer ?
#
loop_
_entity_poly.entity_id
_entity_poly.type
_entity_poly.pdbx_seq_one_letter_code
_entity_poly.pdbx_strand_id
1 'polypeptide(L)'
;MKVIASHNLMVPSDAPIYKFEELKGKKVSVPFGSAAHGMLLKALVDRGLTQDFFTVINQSPPIGATSIQEKKIDAHADFCPWGELMEFKGFARKIFDGSQTSVAYLHGPVVRKDFLEKYPEIVVAYLKAVVEANEWITRNPEEATTKQEQWTSIPKEVLYLYFGRGGFLTLDATIKPKWVEVLKYDATVLQKMGIIKQADVEGFIDDRFIRQAYRELGRDYTRDQKAMTAGTSPMAGKDAITGMPVKDPRTAGELWMKGEHIKAYASLATLMAALRDAEQTGRAINSAYVFDQSTGLKLFAHRAFYVAGGMGKAALASLVAFAWKEEAETFATRNGGKVLTLEEAKKLGAAK
;
A
#
# COMPACT_ATOMS: atom_id res chain seq x y z
N MET A 1 10.21 -2.93 6.14
CA MET A 1 10.06 -3.55 4.83
C MET A 1 8.61 -3.38 4.42
N LYS A 2 8.32 -2.41 3.54
CA LYS A 2 6.94 -1.94 3.27
C LYS A 2 6.31 -2.51 1.97
N VAL A 3 7.02 -3.36 1.24
CA VAL A 3 6.57 -3.92 -0.05
C VAL A 3 5.45 -4.97 0.10
N ILE A 4 5.13 -5.33 1.32
CA ILE A 4 4.27 -6.47 1.66
C ILE A 4 2.78 -6.13 1.57
N ALA A 5 2.39 -4.87 1.70
CA ALA A 5 0.99 -4.45 1.75
C ALA A 5 0.30 -4.27 0.38
N SER A 6 0.96 -4.69 -0.71
CA SER A 6 0.43 -4.48 -2.08
C SER A 6 -0.59 -5.52 -2.53
N HIS A 7 -0.85 -6.55 -1.71
CA HIS A 7 -1.95 -7.49 -1.91
C HIS A 7 -3.03 -7.21 -0.89
N ASN A 8 -4.26 -7.23 -1.29
CA ASN A 8 -5.39 -6.84 -0.47
C ASN A 8 -6.48 -7.90 -0.49
N LEU A 9 -7.15 -8.08 0.62
CA LEU A 9 -8.41 -8.83 0.72
C LEU A 9 -9.51 -7.85 1.09
N MET A 10 -10.40 -7.63 0.14
CA MET A 10 -11.45 -6.63 0.18
C MET A 10 -12.81 -7.28 0.44
N VAL A 11 -13.65 -6.59 1.19
CA VAL A 11 -15.08 -6.92 1.36
C VAL A 11 -15.94 -5.71 1.02
N PRO A 12 -17.24 -5.86 0.71
CA PRO A 12 -18.13 -4.71 0.58
C PRO A 12 -18.04 -3.80 1.82
N SER A 13 -18.09 -2.48 1.61
CA SER A 13 -17.86 -1.52 2.71
C SER A 13 -18.85 -1.65 3.87
N ASP A 14 -20.06 -2.13 3.60
CA ASP A 14 -21.13 -2.37 4.58
C ASP A 14 -21.20 -3.81 5.11
N ALA A 15 -20.32 -4.72 4.64
CA ALA A 15 -20.31 -6.11 5.11
C ALA A 15 -19.87 -6.21 6.58
N PRO A 16 -20.51 -7.03 7.41
CA PRO A 16 -20.13 -7.22 8.81
C PRO A 16 -18.95 -8.20 8.96
N ILE A 17 -17.93 -8.10 8.08
CA ILE A 17 -16.74 -8.96 8.03
C ILE A 17 -15.52 -8.10 8.31
N TYR A 18 -14.85 -8.27 9.44
CA TYR A 18 -13.71 -7.48 9.89
C TYR A 18 -12.41 -8.29 10.04
N LYS A 19 -12.52 -9.63 10.02
CA LYS A 19 -11.40 -10.56 10.23
C LYS A 19 -11.40 -11.64 9.16
N PHE A 20 -10.23 -12.20 8.91
CA PHE A 20 -10.06 -13.30 7.96
C PHE A 20 -10.93 -14.53 8.31
N GLU A 21 -11.05 -14.83 9.60
CA GLU A 21 -11.78 -15.97 10.13
C GLU A 21 -13.29 -15.92 9.87
N GLU A 22 -13.84 -14.72 9.68
CA GLU A 22 -15.26 -14.50 9.35
C GLU A 22 -15.62 -14.82 7.89
N LEU A 23 -14.60 -15.19 7.09
CA LEU A 23 -14.78 -15.65 5.71
C LEU A 23 -15.14 -17.14 5.62
N LYS A 24 -15.25 -17.87 6.73
CA LYS A 24 -15.63 -19.28 6.71
C LYS A 24 -16.93 -19.51 5.93
N GLY A 25 -16.85 -20.41 4.92
CA GLY A 25 -17.99 -20.75 4.05
C GLY A 25 -18.40 -19.65 3.06
N LYS A 26 -17.69 -18.52 2.99
CA LYS A 26 -17.95 -17.38 2.11
C LYS A 26 -17.40 -17.61 0.70
N LYS A 27 -17.85 -16.79 -0.25
CA LYS A 27 -17.35 -16.75 -1.63
C LYS A 27 -16.23 -15.73 -1.73
N VAL A 28 -15.01 -16.18 -1.97
CA VAL A 28 -13.81 -15.34 -2.10
C VAL A 28 -13.29 -15.46 -3.52
N SER A 29 -13.23 -14.37 -4.26
CA SER A 29 -12.60 -14.38 -5.58
C SER A 29 -11.17 -13.89 -5.54
N VAL A 30 -10.35 -14.37 -6.49
CA VAL A 30 -8.94 -13.99 -6.65
C VAL A 30 -8.47 -14.36 -8.05
N PRO A 31 -7.57 -13.58 -8.69
CA PRO A 31 -6.90 -14.01 -9.92
C PRO A 31 -5.95 -15.19 -9.62
N PHE A 32 -6.24 -16.38 -10.16
CA PHE A 32 -5.42 -17.56 -9.89
C PHE A 32 -3.99 -17.40 -10.39
N GLY A 33 -3.04 -17.91 -9.61
CA GLY A 33 -1.61 -17.80 -9.90
C GLY A 33 -1.01 -16.42 -9.62
N SER A 34 -1.83 -15.45 -9.16
CA SER A 34 -1.33 -14.14 -8.77
C SER A 34 -0.68 -14.15 -7.37
N ALA A 35 0.05 -13.09 -7.07
CA ALA A 35 0.60 -12.89 -5.74
C ALA A 35 -0.49 -12.77 -4.65
N ALA A 36 -1.66 -12.22 -4.99
CA ALA A 36 -2.81 -12.19 -4.07
C ALA A 36 -3.35 -13.59 -3.77
N HIS A 37 -3.30 -14.52 -4.74
CA HIS A 37 -3.61 -15.93 -4.52
C HIS A 37 -2.61 -16.57 -3.55
N GLY A 38 -1.31 -16.31 -3.76
CA GLY A 38 -0.25 -16.75 -2.82
C GLY A 38 -0.48 -16.23 -1.40
N MET A 39 -0.87 -14.97 -1.25
CA MET A 39 -1.23 -14.38 0.04
C MET A 39 -2.39 -15.13 0.73
N LEU A 40 -3.48 -15.42 0.01
CA LEU A 40 -4.60 -16.17 0.57
C LEU A 40 -4.20 -17.55 1.04
N LEU A 41 -3.42 -18.28 0.23
CA LEU A 41 -2.95 -19.62 0.60
C LEU A 41 -2.02 -19.58 1.82
N LYS A 42 -1.11 -18.61 1.86
CA LYS A 42 -0.24 -18.42 3.03
C LYS A 42 -1.07 -18.08 4.28
N ALA A 43 -2.08 -17.22 4.14
CA ALA A 43 -2.97 -16.87 5.24
C ALA A 43 -3.73 -18.07 5.80
N LEU A 44 -4.17 -18.99 4.95
CA LEU A 44 -4.78 -20.26 5.36
C LEU A 44 -3.77 -21.14 6.12
N VAL A 45 -2.58 -21.35 5.54
CA VAL A 45 -1.52 -22.18 6.16
C VAL A 45 -1.13 -21.64 7.52
N ASP A 46 -0.89 -20.33 7.65
CA ASP A 46 -0.48 -19.70 8.92
C ASP A 46 -1.52 -19.84 10.03
N ARG A 47 -2.78 -20.07 9.66
CA ARG A 47 -3.92 -20.27 10.57
C ARG A 47 -4.29 -21.74 10.75
N GLY A 48 -3.55 -22.67 10.15
CA GLY A 48 -3.88 -24.10 10.17
C GLY A 48 -5.21 -24.43 9.49
N LEU A 49 -5.64 -23.60 8.53
CA LEU A 49 -6.87 -23.76 7.77
C LEU A 49 -6.60 -24.46 6.43
N THR A 50 -7.61 -25.15 5.92
CA THR A 50 -7.57 -25.86 4.63
C THR A 50 -8.21 -25.02 3.52
N GLN A 51 -8.00 -25.41 2.25
CA GLN A 51 -8.48 -24.62 1.10
C GLN A 51 -10.01 -24.58 0.98
N ASP A 52 -10.72 -25.49 1.62
CA ASP A 52 -12.18 -25.53 1.69
C ASP A 52 -12.79 -24.62 2.77
N PHE A 53 -11.93 -23.85 3.48
CA PHE A 53 -12.37 -22.88 4.48
C PHE A 53 -13.37 -21.85 3.90
N PHE A 54 -13.16 -21.45 2.65
CA PHE A 54 -14.08 -20.64 1.86
C PHE A 54 -14.13 -21.14 0.40
N THR A 55 -15.16 -20.77 -0.35
CA THR A 55 -15.26 -21.09 -1.79
C THR A 55 -14.42 -20.13 -2.60
N VAL A 56 -13.36 -20.61 -3.26
CA VAL A 56 -12.47 -19.78 -4.10
C VAL A 56 -13.01 -19.71 -5.54
N ILE A 57 -13.07 -18.48 -6.10
CA ILE A 57 -13.54 -18.22 -7.46
C ILE A 57 -12.43 -17.50 -8.24
N ASN A 58 -12.10 -18.00 -9.43
CA ASN A 58 -11.14 -17.34 -10.30
C ASN A 58 -11.79 -16.15 -11.03
N GLN A 59 -11.37 -14.94 -10.69
CA GLN A 59 -11.82 -13.71 -11.38
C GLN A 59 -10.64 -12.77 -11.58
N SER A 60 -10.62 -12.12 -12.76
CA SER A 60 -9.66 -11.02 -13.01
C SER A 60 -10.01 -9.80 -12.16
N PRO A 61 -9.04 -8.88 -11.93
CA PRO A 61 -9.24 -7.71 -11.08
C PRO A 61 -10.49 -6.88 -11.40
N PRO A 62 -10.76 -6.49 -12.68
CA PRO A 62 -11.96 -5.73 -13.00
C PRO A 62 -13.27 -6.47 -12.70
N ILE A 63 -13.28 -7.79 -12.95
CA ILE A 63 -14.46 -8.64 -12.71
C ILE A 63 -14.69 -8.78 -11.20
N GLY A 64 -13.63 -9.01 -10.42
CA GLY A 64 -13.69 -9.08 -8.96
C GLY A 64 -14.21 -7.78 -8.33
N ALA A 65 -13.69 -6.63 -8.77
CA ALA A 65 -14.14 -5.33 -8.30
C ALA A 65 -15.64 -5.10 -8.59
N THR A 66 -16.12 -5.44 -9.80
CA THR A 66 -17.55 -5.38 -10.14
C THR A 66 -18.37 -6.33 -9.28
N SER A 67 -17.88 -7.56 -9.08
CA SER A 67 -18.59 -8.57 -8.28
C SER A 67 -18.73 -8.17 -6.80
N ILE A 68 -17.72 -7.50 -6.22
CA ILE A 68 -17.80 -6.90 -4.87
C ILE A 68 -18.85 -5.79 -4.85
N GLN A 69 -18.81 -4.88 -5.81
CA GLN A 69 -19.75 -3.76 -5.88
C GLN A 69 -21.19 -4.22 -6.02
N GLU A 70 -21.42 -5.29 -6.79
CA GLU A 70 -22.74 -5.91 -6.99
C GLU A 70 -23.11 -6.92 -5.89
N LYS A 71 -22.25 -7.13 -4.89
CA LYS A 71 -22.45 -8.09 -3.77
C LYS A 71 -22.68 -9.52 -4.23
N LYS A 72 -22.11 -9.92 -5.36
CA LYS A 72 -22.16 -11.30 -5.90
C LYS A 72 -21.18 -12.26 -5.22
N ILE A 73 -20.18 -11.69 -4.57
CA ILE A 73 -19.16 -12.38 -3.76
C ILE A 73 -19.00 -11.66 -2.42
N ASP A 74 -18.52 -12.39 -1.41
CA ASP A 74 -18.34 -11.85 -0.06
C ASP A 74 -16.99 -11.13 0.09
N ALA A 75 -15.94 -11.59 -0.62
CA ALA A 75 -14.62 -10.98 -0.61
C ALA A 75 -13.91 -11.13 -1.96
N HIS A 76 -12.96 -10.24 -2.23
CA HIS A 76 -12.06 -10.29 -3.38
C HIS A 76 -10.62 -10.04 -2.93
N ALA A 77 -9.73 -10.96 -3.23
CA ALA A 77 -8.31 -10.77 -3.05
C ALA A 77 -7.69 -10.27 -4.36
N ASP A 78 -6.93 -9.19 -4.26
CA ASP A 78 -6.29 -8.59 -5.43
C ASP A 78 -4.96 -7.93 -5.05
N PHE A 79 -4.32 -7.35 -6.04
CA PHE A 79 -3.08 -6.60 -5.89
C PHE A 79 -3.28 -5.13 -6.30
N CYS A 80 -2.33 -4.29 -5.90
CA CYS A 80 -2.38 -2.87 -6.20
C CYS A 80 -2.53 -2.60 -7.73
N PRO A 81 -3.30 -1.57 -8.15
CA PRO A 81 -3.99 -0.58 -7.30
C PRO A 81 -5.46 -0.89 -7.01
N TRP A 82 -5.94 -2.11 -7.26
CA TRP A 82 -7.37 -2.43 -7.27
C TRP A 82 -8.03 -2.30 -5.89
N GLY A 83 -7.39 -2.82 -4.84
CA GLY A 83 -7.92 -2.70 -3.48
C GLY A 83 -8.11 -1.24 -3.07
N GLU A 84 -7.07 -0.44 -3.24
CA GLU A 84 -7.08 0.98 -2.88
C GLU A 84 -8.02 1.80 -3.77
N LEU A 85 -8.21 1.41 -5.04
CA LEU A 85 -9.20 2.01 -5.92
C LEU A 85 -10.63 1.75 -5.43
N MET A 86 -10.92 0.53 -4.97
CA MET A 86 -12.21 0.18 -4.39
C MET A 86 -12.46 0.94 -3.07
N GLU A 87 -11.42 1.10 -2.24
CA GLU A 87 -11.49 1.92 -1.02
C GLU A 87 -11.73 3.39 -1.33
N PHE A 88 -10.99 3.95 -2.29
CA PHE A 88 -11.15 5.34 -2.71
C PHE A 88 -12.56 5.62 -3.24
N LYS A 89 -13.11 4.71 -4.05
CA LYS A 89 -14.48 4.79 -4.56
C LYS A 89 -15.57 4.52 -3.51
N GLY A 90 -15.21 4.04 -2.34
CA GLY A 90 -16.10 3.90 -1.19
C GLY A 90 -16.94 2.62 -1.11
N PHE A 91 -16.88 1.73 -2.11
CA PHE A 91 -17.74 0.54 -2.14
C PHE A 91 -17.14 -0.71 -1.50
N ALA A 92 -15.83 -0.72 -1.20
CA ALA A 92 -15.19 -1.80 -0.49
C ALA A 92 -14.25 -1.28 0.61
N ARG A 93 -13.86 -2.16 1.51
CA ARG A 93 -12.82 -1.92 2.51
C ARG A 93 -11.92 -3.13 2.66
N LYS A 94 -10.69 -2.89 3.00
CA LYS A 94 -9.68 -3.88 3.26
C LYS A 94 -9.90 -4.51 4.65
N ILE A 95 -9.76 -5.84 4.74
CA ILE A 95 -9.78 -6.58 6.01
C ILE A 95 -8.49 -7.34 6.27
N PHE A 96 -7.64 -7.49 5.25
CA PHE A 96 -6.39 -8.22 5.32
C PHE A 96 -5.45 -7.76 4.21
N ASP A 97 -4.13 -7.83 4.42
CA ASP A 97 -3.15 -7.59 3.37
C ASP A 97 -1.87 -8.43 3.55
N GLY A 98 -0.97 -8.32 2.59
CA GLY A 98 0.28 -9.06 2.56
C GLY A 98 1.20 -8.81 3.75
N SER A 99 1.06 -7.71 4.50
CA SER A 99 1.86 -7.43 5.70
C SER A 99 1.64 -8.45 6.80
N GLN A 100 0.48 -9.10 6.81
CA GLN A 100 0.07 -10.10 7.79
C GLN A 100 0.53 -11.53 7.42
N THR A 101 1.05 -11.74 6.20
CA THR A 101 1.56 -13.04 5.74
C THR A 101 3.07 -13.05 5.48
N SER A 102 3.72 -11.91 5.51
CA SER A 102 5.12 -11.74 5.11
C SER A 102 5.41 -12.17 3.64
N VAL A 103 4.38 -12.32 2.82
CA VAL A 103 4.51 -12.52 1.36
C VAL A 103 4.80 -11.18 0.71
N ALA A 104 5.96 -11.05 0.09
CA ALA A 104 6.34 -9.82 -0.60
C ALA A 104 5.70 -9.76 -1.98
N TYR A 105 5.41 -8.56 -2.45
CA TYR A 105 4.99 -8.28 -3.80
C TYR A 105 6.16 -7.67 -4.57
N LEU A 106 6.65 -8.40 -5.56
CA LEU A 106 7.80 -8.01 -6.36
C LEU A 106 7.38 -7.69 -7.78
N HIS A 107 7.93 -6.61 -8.32
CA HIS A 107 7.83 -6.25 -9.73
C HIS A 107 9.22 -6.26 -10.35
N GLY A 108 9.28 -6.68 -11.60
CA GLY A 108 10.51 -6.60 -12.38
C GLY A 108 10.22 -6.71 -13.88
N PRO A 109 11.03 -6.08 -14.74
CA PRO A 109 10.95 -6.31 -16.18
C PRO A 109 11.38 -7.73 -16.50
N VAL A 110 10.56 -8.41 -17.30
CA VAL A 110 10.84 -9.74 -17.85
C VAL A 110 11.13 -9.58 -19.34
N VAL A 111 12.28 -10.10 -19.78
CA VAL A 111 12.76 -9.99 -21.15
C VAL A 111 12.90 -11.39 -21.76
N ARG A 112 12.45 -11.57 -23.01
CA ARG A 112 12.67 -12.81 -23.74
C ARG A 112 14.16 -12.98 -24.03
N LYS A 113 14.67 -14.20 -23.89
CA LYS A 113 16.09 -14.52 -24.06
C LYS A 113 16.61 -14.16 -25.47
N ASP A 114 15.85 -14.49 -26.50
CA ASP A 114 16.22 -14.18 -27.88
C ASP A 114 16.30 -12.67 -28.16
N PHE A 115 15.39 -11.87 -27.54
CA PHE A 115 15.46 -10.42 -27.63
C PHE A 115 16.67 -9.86 -26.89
N LEU A 116 16.94 -10.37 -25.70
CA LEU A 116 18.09 -9.98 -24.88
C LEU A 116 19.43 -10.25 -25.59
N GLU A 117 19.55 -11.41 -26.24
CA GLU A 117 20.75 -11.80 -27.00
C GLU A 117 20.95 -10.94 -28.25
N LYS A 118 19.86 -10.53 -28.89
CA LYS A 118 19.89 -9.76 -30.14
C LYS A 118 20.02 -8.24 -29.93
N TYR A 119 19.47 -7.72 -28.84
CA TYR A 119 19.38 -6.28 -28.58
C TYR A 119 19.73 -5.91 -27.12
N PRO A 120 20.90 -6.31 -26.63
CA PRO A 120 21.29 -6.05 -25.24
C PRO A 120 21.33 -4.55 -24.89
N GLU A 121 21.70 -3.71 -25.86
CA GLU A 121 21.76 -2.26 -25.71
C GLU A 121 20.38 -1.63 -25.46
N ILE A 122 19.31 -2.19 -26.05
CA ILE A 122 17.94 -1.72 -25.81
C ILE A 122 17.54 -2.05 -24.38
N VAL A 123 17.90 -3.22 -23.87
CA VAL A 123 17.59 -3.60 -22.48
C VAL A 123 18.31 -2.68 -21.51
N VAL A 124 19.58 -2.36 -21.75
CA VAL A 124 20.33 -1.40 -20.91
C VAL A 124 19.69 -0.03 -20.97
N ALA A 125 19.33 0.47 -22.16
CA ALA A 125 18.69 1.77 -22.32
C ALA A 125 17.34 1.83 -21.59
N TYR A 126 16.52 0.78 -21.66
CA TYR A 126 15.27 0.69 -20.90
C TYR A 126 15.51 0.73 -19.39
N LEU A 127 16.48 -0.04 -18.89
CA LEU A 127 16.80 -0.06 -17.46
C LEU A 127 17.36 1.28 -16.95
N LYS A 128 18.12 2.00 -17.79
CA LYS A 128 18.54 3.38 -17.48
C LYS A 128 17.32 4.29 -17.30
N ALA A 129 16.37 4.24 -18.23
CA ALA A 129 15.13 5.01 -18.14
C ALA A 129 14.32 4.65 -16.88
N VAL A 130 14.27 3.38 -16.47
CA VAL A 130 13.63 2.94 -15.22
C VAL A 130 14.30 3.57 -14.00
N VAL A 131 15.62 3.56 -13.93
CA VAL A 131 16.37 4.17 -12.81
C VAL A 131 16.11 5.68 -12.73
N GLU A 132 16.20 6.37 -13.87
CA GLU A 132 15.94 7.82 -13.93
C GLU A 132 14.48 8.16 -13.60
N ALA A 133 13.53 7.37 -14.08
CA ALA A 133 12.10 7.53 -13.77
C ALA A 133 11.83 7.35 -12.26
N ASN A 134 12.42 6.34 -11.63
CA ASN A 134 12.29 6.11 -10.19
C ASN A 134 12.84 7.29 -9.37
N GLU A 135 14.00 7.82 -9.76
CA GLU A 135 14.57 9.02 -9.14
C GLU A 135 13.67 10.25 -9.34
N TRP A 136 13.12 10.41 -10.53
CA TRP A 136 12.23 11.52 -10.84
C TRP A 136 10.91 11.46 -10.06
N ILE A 137 10.26 10.29 -10.00
CA ILE A 137 9.05 10.04 -9.19
C ILE A 137 9.31 10.40 -7.73
N THR A 138 10.45 9.95 -7.19
CA THR A 138 10.82 10.20 -5.80
C THR A 138 10.96 11.71 -5.50
N ARG A 139 11.48 12.49 -6.45
CA ARG A 139 11.63 13.94 -6.30
C ARG A 139 10.35 14.74 -6.58
N ASN A 140 9.47 14.21 -7.43
CA ASN A 140 8.27 14.90 -7.94
C ASN A 140 6.98 14.08 -7.78
N PRO A 141 6.64 13.60 -6.57
CA PRO A 141 5.58 12.60 -6.39
C PRO A 141 4.18 13.11 -6.81
N GLU A 142 3.86 14.38 -6.62
CA GLU A 142 2.56 14.95 -7.02
C GLU A 142 2.43 15.05 -8.54
N GLU A 143 3.47 15.55 -9.22
CA GLU A 143 3.49 15.62 -10.68
C GLU A 143 3.49 14.22 -11.31
N ALA A 144 4.27 13.30 -10.73
CA ALA A 144 4.36 11.92 -11.19
C ALA A 144 3.00 11.23 -11.15
N THR A 145 2.27 11.33 -10.05
CA THR A 145 0.95 10.71 -9.91
C THR A 145 -0.09 11.37 -10.82
N THR A 146 0.01 12.68 -11.05
CA THR A 146 -0.86 13.38 -12.00
C THR A 146 -0.62 12.90 -13.45
N LYS A 147 0.64 12.73 -13.87
CA LYS A 147 0.96 12.16 -15.19
C LYS A 147 0.51 10.69 -15.31
N GLN A 148 0.71 9.90 -14.27
CA GLN A 148 0.26 8.51 -14.26
C GLN A 148 -1.26 8.39 -14.35
N GLU A 149 -2.02 9.26 -13.69
CA GLU A 149 -3.48 9.32 -13.85
C GLU A 149 -3.88 9.55 -15.31
N GLN A 150 -3.22 10.47 -16.01
CA GLN A 150 -3.48 10.75 -17.45
C GLN A 150 -3.22 9.52 -18.33
N TRP A 151 -2.22 8.70 -17.99
CA TRP A 151 -1.84 7.52 -18.79
C TRP A 151 -2.65 6.26 -18.45
N THR A 152 -3.07 6.12 -17.20
CA THR A 152 -3.67 4.88 -16.67
C THR A 152 -5.15 5.00 -16.34
N SER A 153 -5.67 6.22 -16.24
CA SER A 153 -7.02 6.51 -15.72
C SER A 153 -7.23 6.08 -14.27
N ILE A 154 -6.15 5.76 -13.54
CA ILE A 154 -6.21 5.51 -12.11
C ILE A 154 -6.10 6.86 -11.39
N PRO A 155 -7.02 7.20 -10.47
CA PRO A 155 -6.98 8.47 -9.75
C PRO A 155 -5.62 8.72 -9.10
N LYS A 156 -5.09 9.92 -9.27
CA LYS A 156 -3.80 10.34 -8.71
C LYS A 156 -3.76 10.19 -7.18
N GLU A 157 -4.89 10.31 -6.52
CA GLU A 157 -5.04 10.14 -5.08
C GLU A 157 -4.73 8.70 -4.67
N VAL A 158 -5.15 7.72 -5.48
CA VAL A 158 -4.81 6.29 -5.28
C VAL A 158 -3.32 6.07 -5.55
N LEU A 159 -2.81 6.61 -6.66
CA LEU A 159 -1.39 6.48 -7.02
C LEU A 159 -0.47 7.11 -5.96
N TYR A 160 -0.91 8.18 -5.30
CA TYR A 160 -0.13 8.85 -4.26
C TYR A 160 0.04 8.02 -2.97
N LEU A 161 -0.84 7.04 -2.70
CA LEU A 161 -0.59 6.05 -1.65
C LEU A 161 0.70 5.26 -1.89
N TYR A 162 1.01 5.00 -3.16
CA TYR A 162 2.18 4.21 -3.57
C TYR A 162 3.42 5.06 -3.72
N PHE A 163 3.31 6.14 -4.49
CA PHE A 163 4.43 6.93 -4.99
C PHE A 163 4.64 8.25 -4.22
N GLY A 164 3.70 8.63 -3.37
CA GLY A 164 3.76 9.84 -2.57
C GLY A 164 4.80 9.76 -1.45
N ARG A 165 4.99 10.87 -0.73
CA ARG A 165 5.85 10.90 0.46
C ARG A 165 5.40 9.86 1.48
N GLY A 166 6.32 9.02 1.95
CA GLY A 166 5.99 7.90 2.82
C GLY A 166 5.14 6.82 2.17
N GLY A 167 5.01 6.83 0.85
CA GLY A 167 4.33 5.78 0.08
C GLY A 167 4.94 4.41 0.30
N PHE A 168 4.22 3.35 -0.01
CA PHE A 168 4.63 2.01 0.37
C PHE A 168 5.30 1.20 -0.75
N LEU A 169 5.39 1.71 -1.98
CA LEU A 169 6.22 1.10 -3.01
C LEU A 169 7.70 1.48 -2.85
N THR A 170 8.57 0.52 -3.13
CA THR A 170 10.01 0.76 -3.20
C THR A 170 10.39 1.04 -4.64
N LEU A 171 10.86 2.25 -4.92
CA LEU A 171 11.36 2.66 -6.24
C LEU A 171 12.87 2.37 -6.36
N ASP A 172 13.25 1.12 -6.11
CA ASP A 172 14.62 0.65 -6.14
C ASP A 172 14.76 -0.42 -7.24
N ALA A 173 15.56 -0.13 -8.23
CA ALA A 173 15.78 -1.02 -9.37
C ALA A 173 16.86 -2.09 -9.14
N THR A 174 17.47 -2.15 -7.94
CA THR A 174 18.50 -3.15 -7.65
C THR A 174 17.88 -4.49 -7.26
N ILE A 175 18.52 -5.57 -7.66
CA ILE A 175 18.12 -6.95 -7.28
C ILE A 175 18.75 -7.30 -5.93
N LYS A 176 17.96 -7.26 -4.87
CA LYS A 176 18.43 -7.57 -3.51
C LYS A 176 18.39 -9.06 -3.23
N PRO A 177 19.39 -9.63 -2.53
CA PRO A 177 19.41 -11.06 -2.16
C PRO A 177 18.12 -11.51 -1.48
N LYS A 178 17.57 -10.67 -0.59
CA LYS A 178 16.30 -10.96 0.09
C LYS A 178 15.12 -11.12 -0.87
N TRP A 179 15.10 -10.39 -1.98
CA TRP A 179 14.02 -10.52 -2.96
C TRP A 179 14.15 -11.80 -3.78
N VAL A 180 15.38 -12.26 -4.01
CA VAL A 180 15.63 -13.56 -4.64
C VAL A 180 15.07 -14.68 -3.75
N GLU A 181 15.27 -14.61 -2.45
CA GLU A 181 14.71 -15.60 -1.52
C GLU A 181 13.16 -15.58 -1.51
N VAL A 182 12.54 -14.42 -1.65
CA VAL A 182 11.08 -14.31 -1.81
C VAL A 182 10.62 -15.02 -3.09
N LEU A 183 11.28 -14.78 -4.23
CA LEU A 183 10.95 -15.45 -5.49
C LEU A 183 11.11 -16.98 -5.40
N LYS A 184 12.15 -17.48 -4.71
CA LYS A 184 12.30 -18.91 -4.44
C LYS A 184 11.15 -19.47 -3.61
N TYR A 185 10.72 -18.72 -2.59
CA TYR A 185 9.56 -19.10 -1.79
C TYR A 185 8.28 -19.15 -2.64
N ASP A 186 8.00 -18.11 -3.43
CA ASP A 186 6.83 -18.06 -4.32
C ASP A 186 6.83 -19.20 -5.33
N ALA A 187 8.00 -19.50 -5.93
CA ALA A 187 8.17 -20.66 -6.83
C ALA A 187 7.81 -21.97 -6.12
N THR A 188 8.25 -22.14 -4.86
CA THR A 188 7.90 -23.33 -4.05
C THR A 188 6.39 -23.44 -3.80
N VAL A 189 5.72 -22.32 -3.54
CA VAL A 189 4.27 -22.27 -3.37
C VAL A 189 3.56 -22.69 -4.66
N LEU A 190 3.95 -22.10 -5.80
CA LEU A 190 3.37 -22.42 -7.11
C LEU A 190 3.60 -23.88 -7.52
N GLN A 191 4.75 -24.47 -7.19
CA GLN A 191 5.02 -25.89 -7.39
C GLN A 191 4.10 -26.79 -6.55
N LYS A 192 3.94 -26.48 -5.26
CA LYS A 192 3.02 -27.21 -4.36
C LYS A 192 1.57 -27.15 -4.83
N MET A 193 1.19 -26.06 -5.50
CA MET A 193 -0.13 -25.90 -6.11
C MET A 193 -0.28 -26.62 -7.46
N GLY A 194 0.79 -27.17 -8.02
CA GLY A 194 0.78 -27.80 -9.34
C GLY A 194 0.67 -26.82 -10.51
N ILE A 195 0.84 -25.51 -10.26
CA ILE A 195 0.79 -24.46 -11.30
C ILE A 195 2.05 -24.49 -12.16
N ILE A 196 3.20 -24.73 -11.55
CA ILE A 196 4.47 -24.91 -12.25
C ILE A 196 5.10 -26.26 -11.85
N LYS A 197 5.83 -26.89 -12.78
CA LYS A 197 6.53 -28.16 -12.50
C LYS A 197 7.87 -27.92 -11.84
N GLN A 198 8.62 -26.94 -12.31
CA GLN A 198 9.96 -26.59 -11.84
C GLN A 198 10.21 -25.10 -12.08
N ALA A 199 11.01 -24.49 -11.23
CA ALA A 199 11.51 -23.14 -11.41
C ALA A 199 13.00 -23.10 -11.09
N ASP A 200 13.79 -22.60 -12.03
CA ASP A 200 15.16 -22.16 -11.81
C ASP A 200 15.17 -20.65 -11.58
N VAL A 201 14.97 -20.24 -10.34
CA VAL A 201 14.89 -18.81 -9.99
C VAL A 201 16.23 -18.12 -10.18
N GLU A 202 17.35 -18.79 -9.92
CA GLU A 202 18.68 -18.20 -10.09
C GLU A 202 19.03 -18.02 -11.57
N GLY A 203 18.74 -19.00 -12.41
CA GLY A 203 18.92 -18.88 -13.86
C GLY A 203 17.96 -17.92 -14.54
N PHE A 204 16.83 -17.59 -13.88
CA PHE A 204 15.87 -16.60 -14.38
C PHE A 204 16.34 -15.15 -14.15
N ILE A 205 17.18 -14.92 -13.12
CA ILE A 205 17.65 -13.57 -12.74
C ILE A 205 18.95 -13.26 -13.46
N ASP A 206 18.97 -12.13 -14.19
CA ASP A 206 20.17 -11.59 -14.83
C ASP A 206 20.39 -10.13 -14.44
N ASP A 207 21.29 -9.89 -13.49
CA ASP A 207 21.57 -8.54 -13.00
C ASP A 207 22.67 -7.79 -13.79
N ARG A 208 23.27 -8.42 -14.82
CA ARG A 208 24.35 -7.82 -15.60
C ARG A 208 23.92 -6.51 -16.26
N PHE A 209 22.72 -6.47 -16.79
CA PHE A 209 22.18 -5.32 -17.53
C PHE A 209 21.83 -4.16 -16.62
N ILE A 210 21.24 -4.40 -15.47
CA ILE A 210 20.97 -3.33 -14.51
C ILE A 210 22.28 -2.79 -13.89
N ARG A 211 23.25 -3.63 -13.63
CA ARG A 211 24.59 -3.18 -13.21
C ARG A 211 25.28 -2.34 -14.28
N GLN A 212 25.12 -2.68 -15.55
CA GLN A 212 25.62 -1.86 -16.66
C GLN A 212 24.90 -0.52 -16.71
N ALA A 213 23.57 -0.52 -16.63
CA ALA A 213 22.78 0.72 -16.60
C ALA A 213 23.22 1.67 -15.46
N TYR A 214 23.45 1.14 -14.26
CA TYR A 214 23.96 1.89 -13.12
C TYR A 214 25.34 2.50 -13.40
N ARG A 215 26.28 1.73 -13.96
CA ARG A 215 27.63 2.23 -14.33
C ARG A 215 27.55 3.36 -15.35
N GLU A 216 26.72 3.19 -16.40
CA GLU A 216 26.58 4.22 -17.45
C GLU A 216 25.93 5.50 -16.94
N LEU A 217 25.05 5.40 -15.92
CA LEU A 217 24.45 6.54 -15.25
C LEU A 217 25.33 7.15 -14.15
N GLY A 218 26.52 6.59 -13.88
CA GLY A 218 27.38 7.03 -12.77
C GLY A 218 26.76 6.77 -11.40
N ARG A 219 25.95 5.72 -11.25
CA ARG A 219 25.30 5.31 -9.99
C ARG A 219 26.02 4.13 -9.35
N ASP A 220 25.98 4.04 -8.03
CA ASP A 220 26.58 2.93 -7.26
C ASP A 220 25.53 1.85 -6.97
N TYR A 221 25.49 0.82 -7.83
CA TYR A 221 24.59 -0.33 -7.69
C TYR A 221 24.80 -1.06 -6.36
N THR A 222 26.04 -1.25 -5.93
CA THR A 222 26.35 -2.03 -4.72
C THR A 222 25.91 -1.31 -3.46
N ARG A 223 26.09 0.01 -3.41
CA ARG A 223 25.56 0.84 -2.31
C ARG A 223 24.04 0.73 -2.24
N ASP A 224 23.36 0.90 -3.36
CA ASP A 224 21.89 0.92 -3.40
C ASP A 224 21.31 -0.47 -3.16
N GLN A 225 21.98 -1.54 -3.64
CA GLN A 225 21.60 -2.93 -3.36
C GLN A 225 21.66 -3.25 -1.86
N LYS A 226 22.65 -2.73 -1.14
CA LYS A 226 22.81 -2.92 0.31
C LYS A 226 21.87 -2.03 1.12
N ALA A 227 21.49 -0.88 0.57
CA ALA A 227 20.59 0.02 1.26
C ALA A 227 19.22 -0.63 1.47
N MET A 228 18.76 -0.63 2.70
CA MET A 228 17.37 -0.99 3.03
C MET A 228 16.50 0.23 2.74
N THR A 229 16.23 0.50 1.46
CA THR A 229 15.36 1.59 1.08
C THR A 229 13.93 1.29 1.55
N ALA A 230 13.46 2.12 2.45
CA ALA A 230 12.09 2.08 2.91
C ALA A 230 11.24 2.97 2.01
N GLY A 231 10.73 2.40 0.93
CA GLY A 231 9.72 3.06 0.09
C GLY A 231 10.25 4.27 -0.72
N THR A 232 9.34 5.13 -1.09
CA THR A 232 9.53 6.41 -1.76
C THR A 232 10.16 7.45 -0.83
N SER A 233 10.17 8.72 -1.21
CA SER A 233 10.58 9.82 -0.33
C SER A 233 9.99 9.67 1.06
N PRO A 234 10.78 9.84 2.13
CA PRO A 234 10.25 9.79 3.48
C PRO A 234 9.18 10.86 3.67
N MET A 235 8.19 10.57 4.52
CA MET A 235 7.27 11.60 4.97
C MET A 235 8.05 12.66 5.73
N ALA A 236 8.17 13.83 5.13
CA ALA A 236 8.90 14.98 5.67
C ALA A 236 8.17 16.26 5.28
N GLY A 237 8.48 17.34 5.98
CA GLY A 237 7.91 18.65 5.70
C GLY A 237 7.68 19.45 6.98
N LYS A 238 7.03 20.59 6.82
CA LYS A 238 6.58 21.45 7.92
C LYS A 238 5.06 21.37 8.02
N ASP A 239 4.57 21.33 9.23
CA ASP A 239 3.14 21.44 9.53
C ASP A 239 2.56 22.73 8.96
N ALA A 240 1.51 22.63 8.16
CA ALA A 240 0.94 23.77 7.46
C ALA A 240 0.27 24.81 8.39
N ILE A 241 -0.05 24.43 9.64
CA ILE A 241 -0.64 25.33 10.65
C ILE A 241 0.42 25.90 11.58
N THR A 242 1.29 25.02 12.12
CA THR A 242 2.22 25.41 13.20
C THR A 242 3.63 25.72 12.71
N GLY A 243 3.98 25.36 11.47
CA GLY A 243 5.33 25.46 10.94
C GLY A 243 6.33 24.45 11.53
N MET A 244 5.92 23.60 12.46
CA MET A 244 6.80 22.60 13.10
C MET A 244 7.18 21.51 12.10
N PRO A 245 8.43 20.99 12.16
CA PRO A 245 8.83 19.89 11.29
C PRO A 245 8.12 18.58 11.67
N VAL A 246 7.80 17.78 10.67
CA VAL A 246 7.38 16.39 10.86
C VAL A 246 8.55 15.60 11.41
N LYS A 247 8.43 15.10 12.66
CA LYS A 247 9.46 14.31 13.34
C LYS A 247 9.19 12.81 13.26
N ASP A 248 7.95 12.40 13.49
CA ASP A 248 7.52 11.01 13.37
C ASP A 248 6.42 10.90 12.29
N PRO A 249 6.69 10.19 11.20
CA PRO A 249 5.68 9.97 10.16
C PRO A 249 4.38 9.33 10.68
N ARG A 250 4.44 8.49 11.71
CA ARG A 250 3.26 7.78 12.23
C ARG A 250 2.24 8.68 12.92
N THR A 251 2.67 9.85 13.39
CA THR A 251 1.79 10.86 13.97
C THR A 251 1.37 11.94 12.98
N ALA A 252 1.98 11.93 11.80
CA ALA A 252 1.76 12.93 10.77
C ALA A 252 0.56 12.59 9.86
N GLY A 253 0.15 13.59 9.07
CA GLY A 253 -0.80 13.39 8.00
C GLY A 253 -0.56 14.35 6.85
N GLU A 254 -1.28 14.13 5.75
CA GLU A 254 -1.26 14.98 4.58
C GLU A 254 -2.69 15.29 4.13
N LEU A 255 -2.89 16.51 3.60
CA LEU A 255 -4.15 16.95 3.03
C LEU A 255 -3.92 17.47 1.61
N TRP A 256 -4.63 16.90 0.66
CA TRP A 256 -4.64 17.31 -0.74
C TRP A 256 -5.94 18.03 -1.06
N MET A 257 -5.88 19.34 -1.12
CA MET A 257 -6.99 20.18 -1.53
C MET A 257 -7.06 20.25 -3.05
N LYS A 258 -8.27 20.37 -3.59
CA LYS A 258 -8.47 20.55 -5.02
C LYS A 258 -7.79 21.84 -5.52
N GLY A 259 -6.91 21.70 -6.52
CA GLY A 259 -6.17 22.84 -7.10
C GLY A 259 -4.97 23.33 -6.27
N GLU A 260 -4.63 22.66 -5.17
CA GLU A 260 -3.46 23.02 -4.34
C GLU A 260 -2.43 21.88 -4.31
N HIS A 261 -1.21 22.20 -3.85
CA HIS A 261 -0.22 21.20 -3.49
C HIS A 261 -0.58 20.51 -2.18
N ILE A 262 -0.09 19.28 -2.01
CA ILE A 262 -0.29 18.51 -0.79
C ILE A 262 0.44 19.19 0.37
N LYS A 263 -0.29 19.44 1.45
CA LYS A 263 0.23 20.02 2.69
C LYS A 263 0.47 18.92 3.72
N ALA A 264 1.59 19.05 4.43
CA ALA A 264 1.94 18.16 5.54
C ALA A 264 1.44 18.71 6.87
N TYR A 265 1.11 17.83 7.79
CA TYR A 265 0.71 18.12 9.17
C TYR A 265 1.53 17.23 10.10
N ALA A 266 2.21 17.83 11.08
CA ALA A 266 3.11 17.12 11.98
C ALA A 266 2.37 16.27 13.03
N SER A 267 1.07 16.49 13.17
CA SER A 267 0.21 15.72 14.07
C SER A 267 -1.17 15.48 13.44
N LEU A 268 -1.83 14.42 13.87
CA LEU A 268 -3.23 14.19 13.48
C LEU A 268 -4.15 15.28 14.05
N ALA A 269 -3.77 15.94 15.15
CA ALA A 269 -4.51 17.08 15.69
C ALA A 269 -4.60 18.25 14.70
N THR A 270 -3.48 18.63 14.09
CA THR A 270 -3.43 19.71 13.10
C THR A 270 -4.09 19.29 11.79
N LEU A 271 -3.97 18.02 11.38
CA LEU A 271 -4.73 17.50 10.25
C LEU A 271 -6.24 17.58 10.48
N MET A 272 -6.74 17.16 11.65
CA MET A 272 -8.18 17.24 11.97
C MET A 272 -8.68 18.70 11.99
N ALA A 273 -7.86 19.64 12.46
CA ALA A 273 -8.18 21.06 12.39
C ALA A 273 -8.30 21.55 10.95
N ALA A 274 -7.36 21.17 10.08
CA ALA A 274 -7.39 21.54 8.65
C ALA A 274 -8.59 20.93 7.90
N LEU A 275 -8.97 19.69 8.23
CA LEU A 275 -10.15 19.03 7.65
C LEU A 275 -11.43 19.75 8.04
N ARG A 276 -11.58 20.12 9.32
CA ARG A 276 -12.72 20.91 9.79
C ARG A 276 -12.80 22.27 9.10
N ASP A 277 -11.68 22.99 9.01
CA ASP A 277 -11.62 24.28 8.34
C ASP A 277 -12.02 24.16 6.86
N ALA A 278 -11.56 23.13 6.16
CA ALA A 278 -11.92 22.89 4.78
C ALA A 278 -13.44 22.65 4.62
N GLU A 279 -14.06 21.87 5.53
CA GLU A 279 -15.50 21.62 5.53
C GLU A 279 -16.31 22.88 5.84
N GLN A 280 -15.91 23.64 6.87
CA GLN A 280 -16.60 24.89 7.26
C GLN A 280 -16.53 25.97 6.18
N THR A 281 -15.42 25.99 5.42
CA THR A 281 -15.21 26.95 4.33
C THR A 281 -15.66 26.44 2.97
N GLY A 282 -16.22 25.23 2.88
CA GLY A 282 -16.69 24.62 1.64
C GLY A 282 -15.58 24.33 0.62
N ARG A 283 -14.32 24.22 1.04
CA ARG A 283 -13.21 23.91 0.15
C ARG A 283 -13.20 22.43 -0.20
N ALA A 284 -13.07 22.13 -1.49
CA ALA A 284 -13.06 20.74 -1.96
C ALA A 284 -11.74 20.04 -1.62
N ILE A 285 -11.85 18.85 -1.04
CA ILE A 285 -10.75 17.96 -0.68
C ILE A 285 -10.65 16.87 -1.75
N ASN A 286 -9.46 16.66 -2.31
CA ASN A 286 -9.19 15.51 -3.14
C ASN A 286 -8.99 14.27 -2.28
N SER A 287 -8.10 14.32 -1.30
CA SER A 287 -7.84 13.23 -0.35
C SER A 287 -7.11 13.73 0.90
N ALA A 288 -7.19 12.94 1.96
CA ALA A 288 -6.34 13.08 3.14
C ALA A 288 -5.69 11.73 3.46
N TYR A 289 -4.46 11.78 3.96
CA TYR A 289 -3.66 10.60 4.27
C TYR A 289 -3.15 10.65 5.70
N VAL A 290 -3.08 9.48 6.30
CA VAL A 290 -2.50 9.24 7.62
C VAL A 290 -1.58 8.03 7.56
N PHE A 291 -0.89 7.72 8.65
CA PHE A 291 0.03 6.59 8.71
C PHE A 291 -0.38 5.64 9.83
N ASP A 292 -0.40 4.36 9.51
CA ASP A 292 -0.68 3.32 10.48
C ASP A 292 0.35 3.30 11.60
N GLN A 293 -0.12 3.34 12.84
CA GLN A 293 0.73 3.40 14.04
C GLN A 293 1.62 2.15 14.18
N SER A 294 1.12 0.98 13.80
CA SER A 294 1.84 -0.30 13.94
C SER A 294 2.92 -0.45 12.88
N THR A 295 2.58 -0.23 11.61
CA THR A 295 3.42 -0.54 10.46
C THR A 295 4.08 0.69 9.82
N GLY A 296 3.52 1.89 10.06
CA GLY A 296 3.88 3.12 9.37
C GLY A 296 3.45 3.13 7.90
N LEU A 297 2.51 2.28 7.48
CA LEU A 297 1.93 2.30 6.15
C LEU A 297 1.03 3.53 5.97
N LYS A 298 1.08 4.11 4.78
CA LYS A 298 0.21 5.21 4.39
C LYS A 298 -1.19 4.71 4.09
N LEU A 299 -2.20 5.40 4.59
CA LEU A 299 -3.61 5.05 4.50
C LEU A 299 -4.43 6.25 4.04
N PHE A 300 -5.56 6.03 3.40
CA PHE A 300 -6.60 7.05 3.30
C PHE A 300 -7.15 7.38 4.69
N ALA A 301 -7.22 8.67 5.03
CA ALA A 301 -7.70 9.11 6.33
C ALA A 301 -9.13 8.62 6.64
N HIS A 302 -10.01 8.56 5.64
CA HIS A 302 -11.39 8.09 5.79
C HIS A 302 -11.54 6.57 5.99
N ARG A 303 -10.43 5.80 5.84
CA ARG A 303 -10.41 4.35 6.02
C ARG A 303 -9.71 3.92 7.31
N ALA A 304 -8.97 4.84 7.93
CA ALA A 304 -8.27 4.55 9.18
C ALA A 304 -9.24 4.47 10.37
N PHE A 305 -8.87 3.66 11.35
CA PHE A 305 -9.43 3.64 12.69
C PHE A 305 -8.56 4.50 13.58
N TYR A 306 -9.17 5.43 14.33
CA TYR A 306 -8.43 6.34 15.18
C TYR A 306 -8.55 5.93 16.64
N VAL A 307 -7.48 6.13 17.41
CA VAL A 307 -7.53 5.95 18.86
C VAL A 307 -7.10 7.24 19.53
N ALA A 308 -7.92 7.72 20.44
CA ALA A 308 -7.62 8.86 21.29
C ALA A 308 -7.59 8.41 22.75
N GLY A 309 -6.53 8.77 23.48
CA GLY A 309 -6.42 8.56 24.94
C GLY A 309 -6.80 9.82 25.71
N GLY A 310 -7.49 9.66 26.86
CA GLY A 310 -7.95 10.80 27.65
C GLY A 310 -9.20 11.52 27.09
N MET A 311 -9.42 12.78 27.51
CA MET A 311 -10.55 13.60 27.10
C MET A 311 -10.11 14.99 26.63
N GLY A 312 -10.94 15.62 25.77
CA GLY A 312 -10.72 16.99 25.31
C GLY A 312 -9.43 17.19 24.52
N LYS A 313 -8.67 18.23 24.84
CA LYS A 313 -7.40 18.55 24.15
C LYS A 313 -6.33 17.47 24.30
N ALA A 314 -6.31 16.73 25.43
CA ALA A 314 -5.38 15.63 25.65
C ALA A 314 -5.70 14.44 24.73
N ALA A 315 -6.98 14.14 24.50
CA ALA A 315 -7.42 13.12 23.55
C ALA A 315 -6.95 13.44 22.13
N LEU A 316 -7.09 14.68 21.69
CA LEU A 316 -6.68 15.12 20.37
C LEU A 316 -5.14 15.06 20.22
N ALA A 317 -4.39 15.42 21.27
CA ALA A 317 -2.92 15.37 21.24
C ALA A 317 -2.34 13.95 21.20
N SER A 318 -3.11 12.95 21.68
CA SER A 318 -2.74 11.54 21.69
C SER A 318 -3.29 10.74 20.50
N LEU A 319 -3.94 11.42 19.54
CA LEU A 319 -4.59 10.76 18.41
C LEU A 319 -3.59 10.00 17.55
N VAL A 320 -3.87 8.73 17.30
CA VAL A 320 -3.11 7.84 16.40
C VAL A 320 -4.06 7.11 15.46
N ALA A 321 -3.54 6.64 14.32
CA ALA A 321 -4.32 5.96 13.28
C ALA A 321 -3.88 4.52 13.10
N PHE A 322 -4.81 3.64 12.77
CA PHE A 322 -4.59 2.21 12.52
C PHE A 322 -5.27 1.77 11.23
N ALA A 323 -4.63 0.83 10.54
CA ALA A 323 -5.22 0.16 9.38
C ALA A 323 -6.32 -0.84 9.81
N TRP A 324 -6.15 -1.49 10.97
CA TRP A 324 -6.98 -2.59 11.43
C TRP A 324 -7.75 -2.23 12.68
N LYS A 325 -9.05 -2.54 12.66
CA LYS A 325 -9.94 -2.30 13.79
C LYS A 325 -9.48 -3.03 15.06
N GLU A 326 -9.06 -4.29 14.93
CA GLU A 326 -8.60 -5.10 16.06
C GLU A 326 -7.33 -4.55 16.72
N GLU A 327 -6.39 -4.02 15.92
CA GLU A 327 -5.21 -3.37 16.45
C GLU A 327 -5.55 -2.07 17.18
N ALA A 328 -6.49 -1.29 16.60
CA ALA A 328 -7.00 -0.08 17.23
C ALA A 328 -7.70 -0.39 18.58
N GLU A 329 -8.54 -1.42 18.63
CA GLU A 329 -9.22 -1.89 19.85
C GLU A 329 -8.22 -2.39 20.89
N THR A 330 -7.23 -3.17 20.48
CA THR A 330 -6.15 -3.65 21.36
C THR A 330 -5.34 -2.49 21.92
N PHE A 331 -4.98 -1.53 21.10
CA PHE A 331 -4.24 -0.34 21.52
C PHE A 331 -5.07 0.52 22.47
N ALA A 332 -6.36 0.74 22.17
CA ALA A 332 -7.29 1.49 23.00
C ALA A 332 -7.43 0.86 24.41
N THR A 333 -7.56 -0.46 24.47
CA THR A 333 -7.66 -1.20 25.74
C THR A 333 -6.40 -1.03 26.59
N ARG A 334 -5.22 -1.13 25.96
CA ARG A 334 -3.92 -1.03 26.69
C ARG A 334 -3.61 0.39 27.16
N ASN A 335 -4.08 1.41 26.44
CA ASN A 335 -3.70 2.80 26.69
C ASN A 335 -4.86 3.65 27.25
N GLY A 336 -5.99 3.04 27.58
CA GLY A 336 -7.16 3.74 28.13
C GLY A 336 -7.83 4.68 27.13
N GLY A 337 -7.91 4.29 25.84
CA GLY A 337 -8.49 5.11 24.78
C GLY A 337 -9.83 4.59 24.26
N LYS A 338 -10.36 5.29 23.25
CA LYS A 338 -11.56 4.92 22.49
C LYS A 338 -11.24 4.85 20.99
N VAL A 339 -11.73 3.82 20.31
CA VAL A 339 -11.68 3.73 18.85
C VAL A 339 -12.73 4.66 18.24
N LEU A 340 -12.31 5.42 17.24
CA LEU A 340 -13.10 6.47 16.59
C LEU A 340 -13.01 6.32 15.06
N THR A 341 -14.06 6.75 14.39
CA THR A 341 -14.04 7.04 12.95
C THR A 341 -13.37 8.38 12.68
N LEU A 342 -13.09 8.71 11.41
CA LEU A 342 -12.59 10.04 11.03
C LEU A 342 -13.54 11.14 11.49
N GLU A 343 -14.85 10.97 11.30
CA GLU A 343 -15.86 11.94 11.68
C GLU A 343 -15.91 12.20 13.19
N GLU A 344 -15.73 11.16 13.99
CA GLU A 344 -15.62 11.31 15.45
C GLU A 344 -14.30 11.96 15.86
N ALA A 345 -13.19 11.59 15.20
CA ALA A 345 -11.87 12.18 15.45
C ALA A 345 -11.84 13.69 15.13
N LYS A 346 -12.47 14.12 14.04
CA LYS A 346 -12.64 15.54 13.70
C LYS A 346 -13.37 16.33 14.78
N LYS A 347 -14.33 15.71 15.48
CA LYS A 347 -15.09 16.37 16.57
C LYS A 347 -14.27 16.53 17.85
N LEU A 348 -13.18 15.77 18.03
CA LEU A 348 -12.28 15.97 19.15
C LEU A 348 -11.65 17.38 19.08
N GLY A 349 -11.79 18.18 20.14
CA GLY A 349 -11.28 19.55 20.19
C GLY A 349 -12.17 20.61 19.52
N ALA A 350 -13.34 20.25 19.00
CA ALA A 350 -14.38 21.18 18.62
C ALA A 350 -15.24 21.59 19.83
N ALA A 351 -15.18 20.86 20.94
CA ALA A 351 -15.81 21.24 22.20
C ALA A 351 -15.01 22.41 22.82
N LYS A 352 -15.64 23.56 22.97
CA LYS A 352 -15.14 24.73 23.69
C LYS A 352 -15.01 24.44 25.18
#